data_6795b24f469a9cecf7630bdf3217550c
#
_entry.id   6795b24f469a9cecf7630bdf3217550c
#
_cell.length_a   1.000
_cell.length_b   1.000
_cell.length_c   1.000
_cell.angle_alpha   90.00
_cell.angle_beta   90.00
_cell.angle_gamma   90.00
#
_symmetry.space_group_name_H-M   'P 1'
#
loop_
_entity.id
_entity.type
_entity.pdbx_description
1 polymer ?
#
loop_
_entity_poly.entity_id
_entity_poly.type
_entity_poly.pdbx_seq_one_letter_code
_entity_poly.pdbx_strand_id
1 'polypeptide(L)'
;MQFNLIYHPDVKKIDLPKIDSKNAAMIRRAIEERLAMRPEVFGRPLRGTLRGYWKLRVGNYRIVFKVAGNDIQILAIIDRKTVY
;
A
#
# COMPACT_ATOMS: atom_id res chain seq x y z
N MET A 1 -14.05 -8.24 -10.08
CA MET A 1 -12.79 -8.90 -10.42
C MET A 1 -11.72 -8.55 -9.40
N GLN A 2 -11.00 -9.54 -8.93
CA GLN A 2 -10.03 -9.36 -7.87
C GLN A 2 -8.62 -9.26 -8.43
N PHE A 3 -7.85 -8.30 -7.93
CA PHE A 3 -6.47 -8.13 -8.35
C PHE A 3 -5.54 -9.01 -7.52
N ASN A 4 -4.39 -9.36 -8.11
CA ASN A 4 -3.34 -10.09 -7.40
C ASN A 4 -2.49 -9.09 -6.61
N LEU A 5 -2.21 -9.41 -5.36
CA LEU A 5 -1.40 -8.56 -4.49
C LEU A 5 0.03 -9.08 -4.47
N ILE A 6 0.96 -8.22 -4.84
CA ILE A 6 2.39 -8.55 -4.85
C ILE A 6 3.10 -7.56 -3.94
N TYR A 7 3.68 -8.07 -2.85
CA TYR A 7 4.40 -7.24 -1.89
C TYR A 7 5.86 -7.18 -2.25
N HIS A 8 6.41 -5.97 -2.36
CA HIS A 8 7.85 -5.81 -2.54
C HIS A 8 8.57 -6.45 -1.36
N PRO A 9 9.72 -7.12 -1.60
CA PRO A 9 10.46 -7.77 -0.51
C PRO A 9 10.77 -6.84 0.67
N ASP A 10 11.07 -5.57 0.40
CA ASP A 10 11.37 -4.61 1.45
C ASP A 10 10.17 -4.31 2.33
N VAL A 11 8.96 -4.41 1.79
CA VAL A 11 7.75 -4.23 2.60
C VAL A 11 7.68 -5.32 3.66
N LYS A 12 7.94 -6.55 3.29
CA LYS A 12 7.89 -7.67 4.22
C LYS A 12 9.06 -7.70 5.19
N LYS A 13 10.25 -7.33 4.71
CA LYS A 13 11.48 -7.43 5.50
C LYS A 13 11.76 -6.19 6.36
N ILE A 14 11.35 -5.02 5.88
CA ILE A 14 11.71 -3.76 6.51
C ILE A 14 10.48 -3.04 7.06
N ASP A 15 9.49 -2.79 6.22
CA ASP A 15 8.36 -1.94 6.61
C ASP A 15 7.44 -2.61 7.64
N LEU A 16 6.97 -3.82 7.34
CA LEU A 16 6.03 -4.51 8.21
C LEU A 16 6.62 -4.85 9.58
N PRO A 17 7.88 -5.31 9.69
CA PRO A 17 8.45 -5.59 11.02
C PRO A 17 8.56 -4.38 11.94
N LYS A 18 8.56 -3.16 11.40
CA LYS A 18 8.61 -1.94 12.20
C LYS A 18 7.24 -1.53 12.72
N ILE A 19 6.19 -2.16 12.23
CA ILE A 19 4.81 -1.82 12.58
C ILE A 19 4.30 -2.85 13.57
N ASP A 20 3.65 -2.37 14.65
CA ASP A 20 3.08 -3.28 15.63
C ASP A 20 2.03 -4.20 14.99
N SER A 21 1.81 -5.36 15.60
CA SER A 21 0.97 -6.39 14.99
C SER A 21 -0.46 -5.92 14.73
N LYS A 22 -1.00 -5.09 15.61
CA LYS A 22 -2.36 -4.57 15.46
C LYS A 22 -2.48 -3.69 14.22
N ASN A 23 -1.56 -2.75 14.05
CA ASN A 23 -1.57 -1.87 12.88
C ASN A 23 -1.19 -2.59 11.61
N ALA A 24 -0.26 -3.54 11.69
CA ALA A 24 0.10 -4.37 10.53
C ALA A 24 -1.11 -5.16 10.03
N ALA A 25 -1.89 -5.73 10.94
CA ALA A 25 -3.10 -6.47 10.57
C ALA A 25 -4.14 -5.54 9.93
N MET A 26 -4.31 -4.33 10.48
CA MET A 26 -5.22 -3.34 9.93
C MET A 26 -4.84 -2.94 8.50
N ILE A 27 -3.56 -2.70 8.28
CA ILE A 27 -3.04 -2.33 6.97
C ILE A 27 -3.25 -3.47 5.98
N ARG A 28 -2.91 -4.68 6.38
CA ARG A 28 -3.05 -5.85 5.52
C ARG A 28 -4.51 -6.08 5.13
N ARG A 29 -5.41 -5.94 6.09
CA ARG A 29 -6.85 -6.05 5.82
C ARG A 29 -7.33 -4.98 4.84
N ALA A 30 -6.88 -3.74 5.02
CA ALA A 30 -7.27 -2.64 4.13
C ALA A 30 -6.79 -2.91 2.70
N ILE A 31 -5.57 -3.41 2.54
CA ILE A 31 -5.04 -3.76 1.23
C ILE A 31 -5.88 -4.86 0.60
N GLU A 32 -6.17 -5.90 1.35
CA GLU A 32 -6.91 -7.06 0.84
C GLU A 32 -8.37 -6.72 0.52
N GLU A 33 -9.01 -5.94 1.37
CA GLU A 33 -10.43 -5.63 1.19
C GLU A 33 -10.68 -4.47 0.24
N ARG A 34 -9.78 -3.52 0.17
CA ARG A 34 -9.97 -2.32 -0.65
C ARG A 34 -9.21 -2.36 -1.95
N LEU A 35 -7.88 -2.53 -1.90
CA LEU A 35 -7.08 -2.46 -3.10
C LEU A 35 -7.26 -3.66 -4.00
N ALA A 36 -7.35 -4.86 -3.42
CA ALA A 36 -7.52 -6.06 -4.22
C ALA A 36 -8.82 -6.05 -5.02
N MET A 37 -9.81 -5.30 -4.58
CA MET A 37 -11.10 -5.24 -5.25
C MET A 37 -11.20 -4.03 -6.18
N ARG A 38 -10.88 -2.84 -5.70
CA ARG A 38 -11.04 -1.59 -6.46
C ARG A 38 -9.92 -0.60 -6.14
N PRO A 39 -8.73 -0.80 -6.69
CA PRO A 39 -7.61 0.10 -6.38
C PRO A 39 -7.84 1.52 -6.85
N GLU A 40 -8.53 1.71 -7.97
CA GLU A 40 -8.78 3.05 -8.52
C GLU A 40 -9.83 3.82 -7.73
N VAL A 41 -10.64 3.14 -6.93
CA VAL A 41 -11.65 3.79 -6.10
C VAL A 41 -11.06 4.22 -4.77
N PHE A 42 -10.30 3.34 -4.14
CA PHE A 42 -9.79 3.59 -2.79
C PHE A 42 -8.42 4.25 -2.78
N GLY A 43 -7.63 4.06 -3.84
CA GLY A 43 -6.34 4.70 -3.96
C GLY A 43 -6.43 6.08 -4.61
N ARG A 44 -5.33 6.85 -4.52
CA ARG A 44 -5.20 8.16 -5.14
C ARG A 44 -3.92 8.21 -5.95
N PRO A 45 -3.96 8.68 -7.19
CA PRO A 45 -2.73 8.77 -7.99
C PRO A 45 -1.78 9.83 -7.45
N LEU A 46 -0.50 9.56 -7.55
CA LEU A 46 0.54 10.52 -7.23
C LEU A 46 0.89 11.32 -8.47
N ARG A 47 1.39 12.55 -8.28
CA ARG A 47 1.68 13.47 -9.36
C ARG A 47 3.17 13.73 -9.52
N GLY A 48 3.54 14.42 -10.61
CA GLY A 48 4.92 14.79 -10.87
C GLY A 48 5.77 13.60 -11.26
N THR A 49 6.95 13.51 -10.66
CA THR A 49 7.89 12.44 -10.94
C THR A 49 7.40 11.07 -10.47
N LEU A 50 6.36 11.07 -9.62
CA LEU A 50 5.76 9.83 -9.11
C LEU A 50 4.53 9.41 -9.91
N ARG A 51 4.42 9.93 -11.11
CA ARG A 51 3.34 9.59 -12.03
C ARG A 51 3.32 8.09 -12.29
N GLY A 52 2.15 7.47 -12.21
CA GLY A 52 2.01 6.03 -12.35
C GLY A 52 1.96 5.27 -11.03
N TYR A 53 2.31 5.95 -9.95
CA TYR A 53 2.20 5.39 -8.61
C TYR A 53 0.94 5.89 -7.92
N TRP A 54 0.47 5.12 -6.96
CA TRP A 54 -0.76 5.42 -6.22
C TRP A 54 -0.50 5.32 -4.74
N LYS A 55 -1.37 5.92 -3.95
CA LYS A 55 -1.30 5.83 -2.49
C LYS A 55 -2.66 5.45 -1.91
N LEU A 56 -2.62 4.72 -0.81
CA LEU A 56 -3.78 4.44 0.03
C LEU A 56 -3.44 4.87 1.45
N ARG A 57 -4.33 5.65 2.05
CA ARG A 57 -4.14 6.09 3.44
C ARG A 57 -4.89 5.16 4.36
N VAL A 58 -4.18 4.61 5.35
CA VAL A 58 -4.77 3.74 6.38
C VAL A 58 -4.29 4.24 7.72
N GLY A 59 -5.15 4.91 8.48
CA GLY A 59 -4.75 5.51 9.75
C GLY A 59 -3.61 6.50 9.55
N ASN A 60 -2.51 6.28 10.26
CA ASN A 60 -1.32 7.11 10.15
C ASN A 60 -0.32 6.61 9.09
N TYR A 61 -0.72 5.64 8.30
CA TYR A 61 0.18 5.01 7.33
C TYR A 61 -0.24 5.34 5.92
N ARG A 62 0.77 5.43 5.04
CA ARG A 62 0.58 5.62 3.61
C ARG A 62 1.14 4.41 2.90
N ILE A 63 0.31 3.79 2.09
CA ILE A 63 0.71 2.63 1.30
C ILE A 63 0.91 3.08 -0.13
N VAL A 64 2.12 2.92 -0.65
CA VAL A 64 2.44 3.27 -2.03
C VAL A 64 2.36 2.00 -2.87
N PHE A 65 1.63 2.08 -3.96
CA PHE A 65 1.45 0.91 -4.81
C PHE A 65 1.37 1.32 -6.28
N LYS A 66 1.49 0.34 -7.14
CA LYS A 66 1.41 0.50 -8.58
C LYS A 66 0.50 -0.59 -9.14
N VAL A 67 -0.33 -0.21 -10.11
CA VAL A 67 -1.22 -1.17 -10.78
C VAL A 67 -0.63 -1.51 -12.14
N ALA A 68 -0.43 -2.79 -12.39
CA ALA A 68 0.09 -3.27 -13.66
C ALA A 68 -0.76 -4.48 -14.09
N GLY A 69 -1.64 -4.26 -15.08
CA GLY A 69 -2.58 -5.29 -15.49
C GLY A 69 -3.52 -5.67 -14.34
N ASN A 70 -3.50 -6.95 -13.96
CA ASN A 70 -4.29 -7.43 -12.83
C ASN A 70 -3.48 -7.49 -11.53
N ASP A 71 -2.28 -6.95 -11.53
CA ASP A 71 -1.39 -6.99 -10.38
C ASP A 71 -1.34 -5.64 -9.69
N ILE A 72 -1.37 -5.68 -8.35
CA ILE A 72 -1.12 -4.51 -7.53
C ILE A 72 0.18 -4.77 -6.79
N GLN A 73 1.18 -3.96 -7.10
CA GLN A 73 2.51 -4.06 -6.49
C GLN A 73 2.57 -3.11 -5.30
N ILE A 74 2.64 -3.67 -4.10
CA ILE A 74 2.78 -2.88 -2.88
C ILE A 74 4.26 -2.57 -2.70
N LEU A 75 4.62 -1.29 -2.83
CA LEU A 75 6.01 -0.86 -2.91
C LEU A 75 6.56 -0.34 -1.60
N ALA A 76 5.72 0.29 -0.78
CA ALA A 76 6.18 0.84 0.50
C ALA A 76 5.00 1.07 1.43
N ILE A 77 5.28 0.98 2.73
CA ILE A 77 4.35 1.35 3.78
C ILE A 77 5.08 2.37 4.65
N ILE A 78 4.59 3.60 4.67
CA ILE A 78 5.27 4.72 5.30
C ILE A 78 4.44 5.22 6.48
N ASP A 79 5.06 5.30 7.65
CA ASP A 79 4.44 5.89 8.84
C ASP A 79 4.63 7.40 8.76
N ARG A 80 3.54 8.15 8.81
CA ARG A 80 3.59 9.61 8.74
C ARG A 80 4.36 10.24 9.89
N LYS A 81 4.41 9.56 11.01
CA LYS A 81 5.11 10.09 12.20
C LYS A 81 6.61 9.96 12.10
N THR A 82 7.12 9.03 11.31
CA THR A 82 8.55 8.73 11.24
C THR A 82 9.24 9.32 10.02
N VAL A 83 8.51 9.94 9.11
CA VAL A 83 9.07 10.44 7.86
C VAL A 83 9.90 11.70 8.08
N TYR A 84 9.64 12.43 9.11
CA TYR A 84 10.33 13.69 9.41
C TYR A 84 10.67 13.83 10.87
#